data_f1fa1c05674bc235bf6507e7b78ee5f2
#
_entry.id   f1fa1c05674bc235bf6507e7b78ee5f2
#
_cell.length_a   1.000
_cell.length_b   1.000
_cell.length_c   1.000
_cell.angle_alpha   90.00
_cell.angle_beta   90.00
_cell.angle_gamma   90.00
#
_symmetry.space_group_name_H-M   'P 1'
#
loop_
_entity.id
_entity.type
_entity.pdbx_description
1 polymer ?
#
loop_
_entity_poly.entity_id
_entity_poly.type
_entity_poly.pdbx_seq_one_letter_code
_entity_poly.pdbx_strand_id
1 'polypeptide(L)'
;MRRIAPVLIAFAALAAPAASGAPTGGTLSLVAYSTPKDAFAKIIPAFQQTAAGRDVQFTQSYGPSGDQAQAVLNGLPADVVDLSLQPDVETLVKAGLVAKNWNQNAYAGTVTRSVVVFVVRPGNPKHLKTWDDLVKPSVEVIAPNPLTSGGARWNVLAAYGAMLREHKTPAQAEAYVMNLFRHVSVQDKSARDALNTFLNGKGDVLLTYENEALLARSKGQPAYFVIPKATIRIENPIAMLSNSHNKATAAAFVKFLYTPQAQRLFAETGYRPVVPSALRGFSFPVRPQLFTVKYLGGWPKIEKQFFDPNTGLIAKVEASLGR
;
A
#
# COMPACT_ATOMS: atom_id res chain seq x y z
N MET A 1 46.49 28.19 72.52
CA MET A 1 45.16 28.35 71.88
C MET A 1 45.19 27.80 70.46
N ARG A 2 44.68 26.55 70.27
CA ARG A 2 44.66 25.87 68.97
C ARG A 2 43.27 26.14 68.35
N ARG A 3 43.23 26.74 67.16
CA ARG A 3 42.02 26.99 66.42
C ARG A 3 41.67 25.76 65.57
N ILE A 4 40.51 25.20 65.80
CA ILE A 4 39.96 24.08 65.04
C ILE A 4 39.14 24.68 63.91
N ALA A 5 39.50 24.36 62.65
CA ALA A 5 38.72 24.76 61.45
C ALA A 5 37.65 23.65 61.15
N PRO A 6 36.42 24.00 60.78
CA PRO A 6 35.41 23.05 60.39
C PRO A 6 35.63 22.57 58.95
N VAL A 7 35.63 21.23 58.78
CA VAL A 7 35.63 20.58 57.48
C VAL A 7 34.18 20.53 56.99
N LEU A 8 33.88 21.22 55.86
CA LEU A 8 32.61 21.09 55.13
C LEU A 8 32.67 19.84 54.23
N ILE A 9 31.86 18.86 54.56
CA ILE A 9 31.63 17.70 53.70
C ILE A 9 30.52 18.07 52.69
N ALA A 10 30.90 18.24 51.42
CA ALA A 10 29.97 18.44 50.31
C ALA A 10 29.38 17.08 49.90
N PHE A 11 28.11 16.86 50.15
CA PHE A 11 27.34 15.75 49.56
C PHE A 11 27.08 16.02 48.10
N ALA A 12 27.78 15.32 47.21
CA ALA A 12 27.42 15.24 45.79
C ALA A 12 26.24 14.29 45.62
N ALA A 13 25.08 14.83 45.36
CA ALA A 13 23.92 14.04 44.95
C ALA A 13 24.16 13.49 43.54
N LEU A 14 24.45 12.21 43.41
CA LEU A 14 24.40 11.51 42.12
C LEU A 14 22.94 11.43 41.68
N ALA A 15 22.55 12.24 40.67
CA ALA A 15 21.30 12.05 39.94
C ALA A 15 21.43 10.76 39.13
N ALA A 16 20.73 9.70 39.54
CA ALA A 16 20.56 8.50 38.75
C ALA A 16 19.82 8.86 37.47
N PRO A 17 20.26 8.45 36.26
CA PRO A 17 19.47 8.62 35.06
C PRO A 17 18.16 7.84 35.21
N ALA A 18 17.03 8.51 35.00
CA ALA A 18 15.75 7.85 34.90
C ALA A 18 15.82 6.84 33.75
N ALA A 19 15.85 5.56 34.08
CA ALA A 19 15.68 4.49 33.13
C ALA A 19 14.30 4.65 32.52
N SER A 20 14.22 5.22 31.31
CA SER A 20 13.03 5.10 30.48
C SER A 20 12.83 3.61 30.25
N GLY A 21 11.86 3.02 30.93
CA GLY A 21 11.53 1.61 30.81
C GLY A 21 11.33 1.25 29.35
N ALA A 22 12.22 0.42 28.81
CA ALA A 22 12.01 -0.19 27.50
C ALA A 22 10.70 -0.97 27.54
N PRO A 23 9.88 -0.93 26.49
CA PRO A 23 8.68 -1.78 26.40
C PRO A 23 9.13 -3.22 26.59
N THR A 24 8.57 -3.90 27.61
CA THR A 24 8.75 -5.34 27.79
C THR A 24 8.18 -6.02 26.54
N GLY A 25 8.99 -6.84 25.86
CA GLY A 25 8.67 -7.50 24.62
C GLY A 25 7.29 -8.14 24.63
N GLY A 26 6.38 -7.61 23.82
CA GLY A 26 5.03 -8.11 23.60
C GLY A 26 4.86 -8.57 22.15
N THR A 27 3.68 -9.12 21.83
CA THR A 27 3.34 -9.47 20.44
C THR A 27 2.65 -8.30 19.77
N LEU A 28 3.10 -7.90 18.57
CA LEU A 28 2.46 -6.90 17.73
C LEU A 28 1.85 -7.58 16.50
N SER A 29 0.55 -7.37 16.32
CA SER A 29 -0.21 -7.96 15.22
C SER A 29 -0.31 -6.98 14.05
N LEU A 30 0.34 -7.33 12.93
CA LEU A 30 0.29 -6.59 11.66
C LEU A 30 -0.70 -7.26 10.70
N VAL A 31 -1.71 -6.52 10.30
CA VAL A 31 -2.65 -6.93 9.25
C VAL A 31 -2.43 -6.06 8.02
N ALA A 32 -2.05 -6.66 6.89
CA ALA A 32 -1.66 -5.91 5.71
C ALA A 32 -2.25 -6.48 4.42
N TYR A 33 -2.33 -5.62 3.40
CA TYR A 33 -2.66 -6.09 2.07
C TYR A 33 -1.54 -7.00 1.51
N SER A 34 -1.77 -7.65 0.35
CA SER A 34 -0.93 -8.79 -0.09
C SER A 34 0.50 -8.41 -0.48
N THR A 35 0.71 -7.18 -1.02
CA THR A 35 1.96 -6.86 -1.70
C THR A 35 3.15 -6.47 -0.79
N PRO A 36 2.98 -5.86 0.41
CA PRO A 36 4.10 -5.45 1.25
C PRO A 36 4.76 -6.58 2.05
N LYS A 37 4.33 -7.83 1.92
CA LYS A 37 4.87 -8.98 2.67
C LYS A 37 6.40 -9.06 2.59
N ASP A 38 6.98 -8.93 1.39
CA ASP A 38 8.43 -8.98 1.20
C ASP A 38 9.16 -7.79 1.82
N ALA A 39 8.51 -6.61 1.85
CA ALA A 39 9.07 -5.44 2.51
C ALA A 39 9.06 -5.62 4.03
N PHE A 40 7.96 -6.07 4.62
CA PHE A 40 7.88 -6.32 6.07
C PHE A 40 8.79 -7.45 6.52
N ALA A 41 9.10 -8.44 5.67
CA ALA A 41 10.10 -9.46 5.97
C ALA A 41 11.51 -8.87 6.20
N LYS A 42 11.81 -7.68 5.66
CA LYS A 42 13.05 -6.92 5.91
C LYS A 42 12.89 -5.88 7.03
N ILE A 43 11.74 -5.22 7.08
CA ILE A 43 11.47 -4.09 7.98
C ILE A 43 11.30 -4.57 9.42
N ILE A 44 10.61 -5.68 9.66
CA ILE A 44 10.39 -6.22 11.01
C ILE A 44 11.71 -6.55 11.70
N PRO A 45 12.65 -7.32 11.11
CA PRO A 45 13.97 -7.53 11.72
C PRO A 45 14.74 -6.23 11.95
N ALA A 46 14.63 -5.23 11.07
CA ALA A 46 15.28 -3.93 11.26
C ALA A 46 14.68 -3.15 12.44
N PHE A 47 13.35 -3.21 12.63
CA PHE A 47 12.69 -2.62 13.80
C PHE A 47 13.11 -3.32 15.10
N GLN A 48 13.20 -4.66 15.09
CA GLN A 48 13.63 -5.46 16.24
C GLN A 48 15.07 -5.16 16.71
N GLN A 49 15.88 -4.51 15.85
CA GLN A 49 17.22 -4.02 16.23
C GLN A 49 17.18 -2.68 16.97
N THR A 50 16.05 -1.99 17.00
CA THR A 50 15.87 -0.75 17.74
C THR A 50 15.56 -1.02 19.21
N ALA A 51 15.78 -0.03 20.08
CA ALA A 51 15.42 -0.14 21.49
C ALA A 51 13.91 -0.40 21.71
N ALA A 52 13.07 0.17 20.85
CA ALA A 52 11.61 0.02 20.93
C ALA A 52 11.10 -1.32 20.36
N GLY A 53 11.85 -1.95 19.47
CA GLY A 53 11.48 -3.20 18.81
C GLY A 53 12.15 -4.45 19.40
N ARG A 54 13.13 -4.28 20.30
CA ARG A 54 13.82 -5.39 20.93
C ARG A 54 12.81 -6.29 21.65
N ASP A 55 12.92 -7.59 21.44
CA ASP A 55 12.07 -8.64 22.03
C ASP A 55 10.60 -8.60 21.60
N VAL A 56 10.22 -7.71 20.67
CA VAL A 56 8.85 -7.68 20.10
C VAL A 56 8.68 -8.82 19.11
N GLN A 57 7.68 -9.68 19.37
CA GLN A 57 7.25 -10.70 18.43
C GLN A 57 6.19 -10.13 17.47
N PHE A 58 6.13 -10.65 16.25
CA PHE A 58 5.13 -10.22 15.28
C PHE A 58 4.24 -11.38 14.87
N THR A 59 2.92 -11.18 14.92
CA THR A 59 1.98 -11.95 14.11
C THR A 59 1.65 -11.16 12.85
N GLN A 60 1.48 -11.84 11.73
CA GLN A 60 1.29 -11.18 10.44
C GLN A 60 0.17 -11.84 9.65
N SER A 61 -0.73 -11.05 9.10
CA SER A 61 -1.77 -11.49 8.18
C SER A 61 -1.68 -10.69 6.88
N TYR A 62 -1.70 -11.38 5.74
CA TYR A 62 -1.61 -10.79 4.41
C TYR A 62 -2.70 -11.33 3.50
N GLY A 63 -3.41 -10.44 2.80
CA GLY A 63 -4.50 -10.83 1.90
C GLY A 63 -5.01 -9.69 1.05
N PRO A 64 -6.14 -9.86 0.36
CA PRO A 64 -6.81 -8.75 -0.32
C PRO A 64 -7.16 -7.64 0.68
N SER A 65 -6.98 -6.36 0.30
CA SER A 65 -7.08 -5.23 1.23
C SER A 65 -8.46 -5.09 1.86
N GLY A 66 -9.51 -5.23 1.05
CA GLY A 66 -10.88 -5.18 1.56
C GLY A 66 -11.20 -6.35 2.49
N ASP A 67 -10.72 -7.57 2.16
CA ASP A 67 -10.90 -8.74 3.02
C ASP A 67 -10.17 -8.59 4.35
N GLN A 68 -8.96 -8.00 4.36
CA GLN A 68 -8.20 -7.72 5.58
C GLN A 68 -8.91 -6.68 6.46
N ALA A 69 -9.43 -5.60 5.87
CA ALA A 69 -10.23 -4.63 6.61
C ALA A 69 -11.47 -5.29 7.23
N GLN A 70 -12.18 -6.13 6.45
CA GLN A 70 -13.36 -6.85 6.93
C GLN A 70 -13.00 -7.88 8.03
N ALA A 71 -11.87 -8.57 7.90
CA ALA A 71 -11.40 -9.50 8.93
C ALA A 71 -11.14 -8.79 10.26
N VAL A 72 -10.52 -7.59 10.23
CA VAL A 72 -10.32 -6.78 11.44
C VAL A 72 -11.65 -6.31 12.03
N LEU A 73 -12.62 -5.91 11.20
CA LEU A 73 -13.99 -5.60 11.67
C LEU A 73 -14.66 -6.80 12.35
N ASN A 74 -14.39 -7.99 11.86
CA ASN A 74 -14.93 -9.25 12.40
C ASN A 74 -14.10 -9.80 13.57
N GLY A 75 -13.13 -9.04 14.10
CA GLY A 75 -12.39 -9.39 15.31
C GLY A 75 -11.02 -10.04 15.08
N LEU A 76 -10.47 -10.06 13.85
CA LEU A 76 -9.08 -10.45 13.66
C LEU A 76 -8.19 -9.51 14.49
N PRO A 77 -7.35 -10.03 15.41
CA PRO A 77 -6.47 -9.21 16.22
C PRO A 77 -5.52 -8.39 15.33
N ALA A 78 -5.48 -7.08 15.55
CA ALA A 78 -4.59 -6.16 14.86
C ALA A 78 -4.16 -5.03 15.80
N ASP A 79 -2.88 -4.68 15.77
CA ASP A 79 -2.33 -3.48 16.39
C ASP A 79 -2.06 -2.41 15.34
N VAL A 80 -1.64 -2.84 14.15
CA VAL A 80 -1.34 -1.98 13.01
C VAL A 80 -1.94 -2.59 11.73
N VAL A 81 -2.59 -1.75 10.94
CA VAL A 81 -3.06 -2.11 9.60
C VAL A 81 -2.30 -1.33 8.53
N ASP A 82 -1.81 -2.03 7.49
CA ASP A 82 -1.26 -1.45 6.27
C ASP A 82 -2.14 -1.89 5.10
N LEU A 83 -3.01 -1.01 4.63
CA LEU A 83 -4.02 -1.32 3.63
C LEU A 83 -3.72 -0.66 2.28
N SER A 84 -4.33 -1.17 1.23
CA SER A 84 -4.11 -0.63 -0.12
C SER A 84 -4.76 0.74 -0.33
N LEU A 85 -5.88 1.00 0.34
CA LEU A 85 -6.76 2.14 0.09
C LEU A 85 -7.10 2.88 1.38
N GLN A 86 -7.17 4.21 1.30
CA GLN A 86 -7.72 5.02 2.38
C GLN A 86 -9.16 4.59 2.78
N PRO A 87 -10.11 4.32 1.87
CA PRO A 87 -11.45 3.85 2.24
C PRO A 87 -11.48 2.61 3.11
N ASP A 88 -10.53 1.68 2.94
CA ASP A 88 -10.46 0.48 3.78
C ASP A 88 -10.12 0.85 5.24
N VAL A 89 -9.22 1.84 5.44
CA VAL A 89 -8.94 2.39 6.78
C VAL A 89 -10.14 3.18 7.31
N GLU A 90 -10.79 3.98 6.47
CA GLU A 90 -11.98 4.76 6.87
C GLU A 90 -13.15 3.87 7.33
N THR A 91 -13.25 2.65 6.82
CA THR A 91 -14.21 1.65 7.33
C THR A 91 -13.92 1.28 8.77
N LEU A 92 -12.64 1.11 9.14
CA LEU A 92 -12.21 0.87 10.53
C LEU A 92 -12.40 2.11 11.42
N VAL A 93 -12.22 3.32 10.85
CA VAL A 93 -12.51 4.58 11.55
C VAL A 93 -14.00 4.68 11.89
N LYS A 94 -14.88 4.37 10.94
CA LYS A 94 -16.35 4.36 11.17
C LYS A 94 -16.77 3.38 12.26
N ALA A 95 -16.06 2.25 12.36
CA ALA A 95 -16.27 1.26 13.42
C ALA A 95 -15.63 1.63 14.78
N GLY A 96 -14.93 2.78 14.87
CA GLY A 96 -14.23 3.20 16.09
C GLY A 96 -12.92 2.45 16.39
N LEU A 97 -12.49 1.56 15.48
CA LEU A 97 -11.28 0.76 15.63
C LEU A 97 -10.01 1.54 15.30
N VAL A 98 -10.10 2.59 14.51
CA VAL A 98 -8.99 3.51 14.17
C VAL A 98 -9.40 4.93 14.52
N ALA A 99 -8.47 5.71 15.06
CA ALA A 99 -8.73 7.09 15.46
C ALA A 99 -9.02 7.98 14.23
N LYS A 100 -9.95 8.95 14.37
CA LYS A 100 -10.32 9.89 13.28
C LYS A 100 -9.16 10.73 12.75
N ASN A 101 -8.13 10.93 13.55
CA ASN A 101 -6.92 11.70 13.21
C ASN A 101 -5.74 10.82 12.77
N TRP A 102 -5.97 9.57 12.38
CA TRP A 102 -4.93 8.61 12.00
C TRP A 102 -3.99 9.12 10.88
N ASN A 103 -4.48 9.98 10.01
CA ASN A 103 -3.77 10.52 8.86
C ASN A 103 -3.18 11.93 9.06
N GLN A 104 -3.18 12.45 10.31
CA GLN A 104 -2.66 13.79 10.63
C GLN A 104 -1.13 13.82 10.81
N ASN A 105 -0.41 13.15 9.93
CA ASN A 105 1.05 13.23 9.88
C ASN A 105 1.51 13.95 8.59
N ALA A 106 2.80 14.21 8.46
CA ALA A 106 3.39 14.91 7.32
C ALA A 106 3.13 14.23 5.95
N TYR A 107 2.67 12.99 5.97
CA TYR A 107 2.43 12.16 4.77
C TYR A 107 0.95 11.78 4.60
N ALA A 108 0.05 12.42 5.35
CA ALA A 108 -1.39 12.15 5.34
C ALA A 108 -1.72 10.65 5.51
N GLY A 109 -1.02 9.97 6.43
CA GLY A 109 -1.18 8.53 6.70
C GLY A 109 -0.57 7.60 5.63
N THR A 110 -0.07 8.12 4.52
CA THR A 110 0.54 7.33 3.45
C THR A 110 1.92 6.83 3.88
N VAL A 111 2.16 5.53 3.85
CA VAL A 111 3.46 4.93 4.21
C VAL A 111 4.30 4.58 2.99
N THR A 112 3.67 4.21 1.88
CA THR A 112 4.36 3.93 0.61
C THR A 112 3.56 4.48 -0.56
N ARG A 113 4.26 4.64 -1.70
CA ARG A 113 3.65 4.99 -2.99
C ARG A 113 4.04 3.99 -4.05
N SER A 114 3.23 3.93 -5.10
CA SER A 114 3.49 3.17 -6.32
C SER A 114 2.76 3.84 -7.49
N VAL A 115 2.75 3.19 -8.65
CA VAL A 115 1.91 3.55 -9.80
C VAL A 115 1.33 2.29 -10.43
N VAL A 116 0.24 2.42 -11.17
CA VAL A 116 -0.28 1.31 -11.98
C VAL A 116 0.58 1.17 -13.23
N VAL A 117 0.95 -0.07 -13.53
CA VAL A 117 1.77 -0.45 -14.69
C VAL A 117 1.15 -1.62 -15.45
N PHE A 118 1.61 -1.83 -16.67
CA PHE A 118 1.32 -3.00 -17.50
C PHE A 118 2.52 -3.95 -17.43
N VAL A 119 2.39 -5.08 -16.75
CA VAL A 119 3.40 -6.15 -16.87
C VAL A 119 3.10 -6.93 -18.14
N VAL A 120 4.09 -7.06 -19.00
CA VAL A 120 3.95 -7.66 -20.33
C VAL A 120 4.89 -8.85 -20.48
N ARG A 121 4.60 -9.72 -21.45
CA ARG A 121 5.46 -10.85 -21.78
C ARG A 121 6.86 -10.40 -22.23
N PRO A 122 7.89 -11.24 -22.07
CA PRO A 122 9.23 -10.95 -22.55
C PRO A 122 9.23 -10.49 -24.02
N GLY A 123 9.94 -9.38 -24.29
CA GLY A 123 9.96 -8.77 -25.61
C GLY A 123 8.71 -8.01 -26.03
N ASN A 124 7.64 -8.00 -25.19
CA ASN A 124 6.37 -7.35 -25.49
C ASN A 124 5.83 -7.65 -26.90
N PRO A 125 5.56 -8.91 -27.23
CA PRO A 125 5.26 -9.34 -28.61
C PRO A 125 3.98 -8.72 -29.17
N LYS A 126 3.06 -8.28 -28.33
CA LYS A 126 1.83 -7.57 -28.73
C LYS A 126 1.98 -6.04 -28.74
N HIS A 127 3.19 -5.51 -28.48
CA HIS A 127 3.52 -4.08 -28.48
C HIS A 127 2.61 -3.23 -27.59
N LEU A 128 2.23 -3.75 -26.41
CA LEU A 128 1.31 -3.10 -25.46
C LEU A 128 2.02 -1.94 -24.75
N LYS A 129 1.63 -0.70 -25.04
CA LYS A 129 2.26 0.53 -24.53
C LYS A 129 1.25 1.54 -23.99
N THR A 130 0.04 1.52 -24.51
CA THR A 130 -1.04 2.47 -24.23
C THR A 130 -2.26 1.74 -23.66
N TRP A 131 -3.16 2.49 -23.04
CA TRP A 131 -4.43 1.94 -22.59
C TRP A 131 -5.26 1.36 -23.74
N ASP A 132 -5.26 2.02 -24.92
CA ASP A 132 -5.99 1.54 -26.10
C ASP A 132 -5.47 0.18 -26.61
N ASP A 133 -4.20 -0.13 -26.38
CA ASP A 133 -3.65 -1.44 -26.74
C ASP A 133 -4.28 -2.59 -25.95
N LEU A 134 -4.77 -2.33 -24.73
CA LEU A 134 -5.32 -3.35 -23.83
C LEU A 134 -6.71 -3.82 -24.25
N VAL A 135 -7.39 -3.08 -25.07
CA VAL A 135 -8.77 -3.38 -25.55
C VAL A 135 -8.78 -3.83 -27.01
N LYS A 136 -7.62 -4.22 -27.57
CA LYS A 136 -7.55 -4.85 -28.88
C LYS A 136 -8.10 -6.28 -28.85
N PRO A 137 -8.79 -6.76 -29.88
CA PRO A 137 -9.53 -8.03 -29.84
C PRO A 137 -8.73 -9.26 -29.42
N SER A 138 -7.41 -9.28 -29.70
CA SER A 138 -6.55 -10.42 -29.41
C SER A 138 -5.78 -10.31 -28.07
N VAL A 139 -6.08 -9.31 -27.24
CA VAL A 139 -5.37 -9.07 -25.98
C VAL A 139 -6.13 -9.64 -24.80
N GLU A 140 -5.46 -10.50 -24.06
CA GLU A 140 -5.95 -11.09 -22.82
C GLU A 140 -5.33 -10.39 -21.62
N VAL A 141 -6.17 -9.73 -20.80
CA VAL A 141 -5.76 -8.97 -19.63
C VAL A 141 -5.95 -9.81 -18.37
N ILE A 142 -4.97 -9.77 -17.47
CA ILE A 142 -5.09 -10.27 -16.10
C ILE A 142 -5.19 -9.06 -15.17
N ALA A 143 -6.15 -9.08 -14.27
CA ALA A 143 -6.30 -8.06 -13.23
C ALA A 143 -6.87 -8.70 -11.97
N PRO A 144 -6.58 -8.19 -10.76
CA PRO A 144 -7.27 -8.64 -9.57
C PRO A 144 -8.72 -8.16 -9.56
N ASN A 145 -9.54 -8.77 -8.68
CA ASN A 145 -10.97 -8.48 -8.56
C ASN A 145 -11.19 -7.17 -7.76
N PRO A 146 -11.88 -6.15 -8.28
CA PRO A 146 -12.11 -4.88 -7.59
C PRO A 146 -13.08 -4.95 -6.41
N LEU A 147 -13.78 -6.08 -6.23
CA LEU A 147 -14.64 -6.29 -5.06
C LEU A 147 -13.83 -6.68 -3.81
N THR A 148 -12.65 -7.30 -3.98
CA THR A 148 -11.80 -7.76 -2.89
C THR A 148 -10.46 -7.03 -2.80
N SER A 149 -9.87 -6.72 -3.95
CA SER A 149 -8.52 -6.18 -4.08
C SER A 149 -8.50 -4.66 -4.20
N GLY A 150 -7.85 -3.99 -3.25
CA GLY A 150 -7.54 -2.57 -3.40
C GLY A 150 -6.65 -2.26 -4.61
N GLY A 151 -5.75 -3.20 -4.99
CA GLY A 151 -4.96 -3.09 -6.22
C GLY A 151 -5.82 -3.01 -7.48
N ALA A 152 -6.88 -3.80 -7.54
CA ALA A 152 -7.83 -3.75 -8.65
C ALA A 152 -8.59 -2.40 -8.70
N ARG A 153 -8.95 -1.84 -7.55
CA ARG A 153 -9.57 -0.51 -7.49
C ARG A 153 -8.62 0.57 -8.05
N TRP A 154 -7.33 0.49 -7.73
CA TRP A 154 -6.33 1.37 -8.35
C TRP A 154 -6.24 1.19 -9.87
N ASN A 155 -6.34 -0.05 -10.38
CA ASN A 155 -6.34 -0.32 -11.82
C ASN A 155 -7.55 0.31 -12.54
N VAL A 156 -8.75 0.20 -11.95
CA VAL A 156 -9.97 0.86 -12.43
C VAL A 156 -9.79 2.37 -12.51
N LEU A 157 -9.30 2.97 -11.43
CA LEU A 157 -9.08 4.42 -11.35
C LEU A 157 -8.00 4.89 -12.33
N ALA A 158 -6.94 4.08 -12.54
CA ALA A 158 -5.90 4.37 -13.51
C ALA A 158 -6.44 4.38 -14.93
N ALA A 159 -7.24 3.38 -15.31
CA ALA A 159 -7.87 3.27 -16.62
C ALA A 159 -8.82 4.44 -16.89
N TYR A 160 -9.74 4.69 -15.97
CA TYR A 160 -10.69 5.80 -16.09
C TYR A 160 -9.99 7.17 -16.17
N GLY A 161 -9.07 7.43 -15.25
CA GLY A 161 -8.36 8.71 -15.20
C GLY A 161 -7.43 8.93 -16.39
N ALA A 162 -6.88 7.86 -16.98
CA ALA A 162 -6.11 7.95 -18.22
C ALA A 162 -6.97 8.43 -19.37
N MET A 163 -8.18 7.91 -19.52
CA MET A 163 -9.14 8.38 -20.55
C MET A 163 -9.48 9.86 -20.38
N LEU A 164 -9.69 10.33 -19.15
CA LEU A 164 -9.90 11.75 -18.87
C LEU A 164 -8.67 12.60 -19.25
N ARG A 165 -7.44 12.08 -19.03
CA ARG A 165 -6.19 12.74 -19.45
C ARG A 165 -6.02 12.80 -20.96
N GLU A 166 -6.70 11.92 -21.68
CA GLU A 166 -6.79 11.89 -23.14
C GLU A 166 -8.01 12.71 -23.66
N HIS A 167 -8.58 13.57 -22.80
CA HIS A 167 -9.73 14.44 -23.12
C HIS A 167 -11.02 13.70 -23.48
N LYS A 168 -11.17 12.44 -23.09
CA LYS A 168 -12.44 11.72 -23.19
C LYS A 168 -13.44 12.26 -22.17
N THR A 169 -14.71 12.21 -22.50
CA THR A 169 -15.78 12.54 -21.54
C THR A 169 -15.87 11.49 -20.42
N PRO A 170 -16.47 11.81 -19.27
CA PRO A 170 -16.71 10.82 -18.21
C PRO A 170 -17.43 9.55 -18.71
N ALA A 171 -18.46 9.71 -19.54
CA ALA A 171 -19.20 8.58 -20.12
C ALA A 171 -18.31 7.70 -21.03
N GLN A 172 -17.44 8.31 -21.83
CA GLN A 172 -16.47 7.57 -22.64
C GLN A 172 -15.42 6.85 -21.80
N ALA A 173 -14.98 7.46 -20.69
CA ALA A 173 -14.05 6.84 -19.77
C ALA A 173 -14.68 5.64 -19.03
N GLU A 174 -15.96 5.73 -18.63
CA GLU A 174 -16.72 4.61 -18.06
C GLU A 174 -16.89 3.48 -19.09
N ALA A 175 -17.28 3.82 -20.32
CA ALA A 175 -17.40 2.84 -21.40
C ALA A 175 -16.07 2.14 -21.70
N TYR A 176 -14.95 2.86 -21.63
CA TYR A 176 -13.62 2.27 -21.75
C TYR A 176 -13.34 1.24 -20.62
N VAL A 177 -13.62 1.58 -19.36
CA VAL A 177 -13.45 0.64 -18.24
C VAL A 177 -14.32 -0.60 -18.43
N MET A 178 -15.58 -0.44 -18.82
CA MET A 178 -16.46 -1.58 -19.14
C MET A 178 -15.88 -2.44 -20.26
N ASN A 179 -15.34 -1.84 -21.32
CA ASN A 179 -14.71 -2.58 -22.42
C ASN A 179 -13.43 -3.29 -21.95
N LEU A 180 -12.58 -2.62 -21.15
CA LEU A 180 -11.36 -3.22 -20.59
C LEU A 180 -11.68 -4.50 -19.81
N PHE A 181 -12.73 -4.50 -18.98
CA PHE A 181 -13.12 -5.66 -18.19
C PHE A 181 -13.65 -6.84 -19.02
N ARG A 182 -14.12 -6.61 -20.26
CA ARG A 182 -14.44 -7.69 -21.21
C ARG A 182 -13.18 -8.43 -21.70
N HIS A 183 -12.03 -7.78 -21.64
CA HIS A 183 -10.72 -8.38 -21.96
C HIS A 183 -10.05 -9.03 -20.72
N VAL A 184 -10.61 -8.83 -19.52
CA VAL A 184 -10.09 -9.45 -18.30
C VAL A 184 -10.58 -10.89 -18.20
N SER A 185 -9.68 -11.83 -18.50
CA SER A 185 -9.98 -13.26 -18.51
C SER A 185 -9.90 -13.89 -17.11
N VAL A 186 -9.06 -13.34 -16.21
CA VAL A 186 -8.92 -13.80 -14.83
C VAL A 186 -8.97 -12.62 -13.89
N GLN A 187 -9.80 -12.74 -12.84
CA GLN A 187 -9.91 -11.80 -11.72
C GLN A 187 -9.50 -12.49 -10.42
N ASP A 188 -8.20 -12.46 -10.12
CA ASP A 188 -7.69 -13.04 -8.87
C ASP A 188 -8.09 -12.20 -7.65
N LYS A 189 -8.10 -12.82 -6.45
CA LYS A 189 -8.52 -12.16 -5.21
C LYS A 189 -7.61 -11.01 -4.82
N SER A 190 -6.31 -11.08 -5.12
CA SER A 190 -5.33 -10.05 -4.75
C SER A 190 -4.37 -9.71 -5.90
N ALA A 191 -3.67 -8.57 -5.79
CA ALA A 191 -2.66 -8.17 -6.76
C ALA A 191 -1.47 -9.16 -6.81
N ARG A 192 -1.10 -9.77 -5.68
CA ARG A 192 -0.05 -10.80 -5.64
C ARG A 192 -0.50 -12.08 -6.33
N ASP A 193 -1.75 -12.51 -6.16
CA ASP A 193 -2.27 -13.69 -6.85
C ASP A 193 -2.33 -13.46 -8.36
N ALA A 194 -2.78 -12.28 -8.80
CA ALA A 194 -2.79 -11.90 -10.21
C ALA A 194 -1.38 -11.89 -10.85
N LEU A 195 -0.37 -11.44 -10.10
CA LEU A 195 1.02 -11.54 -10.55
C LEU A 195 1.45 -13.01 -10.71
N ASN A 196 1.12 -13.88 -9.76
CA ASN A 196 1.43 -15.31 -9.84
C ASN A 196 0.73 -15.97 -11.03
N THR A 197 -0.56 -15.68 -11.25
CA THR A 197 -1.33 -16.15 -12.40
C THR A 197 -0.66 -15.73 -13.72
N PHE A 198 -0.25 -14.47 -13.82
CA PHE A 198 0.46 -13.99 -15.00
C PHE A 198 1.82 -14.69 -15.16
N LEU A 199 2.64 -14.79 -14.13
CA LEU A 199 3.95 -15.45 -14.19
C LEU A 199 3.86 -16.94 -14.56
N ASN A 200 2.74 -17.59 -14.20
CA ASN A 200 2.42 -18.97 -14.58
C ASN A 200 1.90 -19.10 -16.03
N GLY A 201 1.99 -18.05 -16.84
CA GLY A 201 1.75 -18.12 -18.28
C GLY A 201 0.36 -17.68 -18.75
N LYS A 202 -0.52 -17.20 -17.86
CA LYS A 202 -1.87 -16.71 -18.25
C LYS A 202 -1.84 -15.25 -18.70
N GLY A 203 -2.61 -14.93 -19.74
CA GLY A 203 -2.80 -13.60 -20.29
C GLY A 203 -1.59 -13.01 -21.03
N ASP A 204 -1.78 -11.91 -21.67
CA ASP A 204 -0.76 -11.15 -22.42
C ASP A 204 -0.20 -10.00 -21.60
N VAL A 205 -1.04 -9.43 -20.73
CA VAL A 205 -0.73 -8.28 -19.89
C VAL A 205 -1.40 -8.41 -18.53
N LEU A 206 -0.67 -7.97 -17.50
CA LEU A 206 -1.20 -7.84 -16.15
C LEU A 206 -1.26 -6.36 -15.77
N LEU A 207 -2.40 -5.91 -15.26
CA LEU A 207 -2.55 -4.63 -14.60
C LEU A 207 -2.19 -4.79 -13.11
N THR A 208 -1.16 -4.09 -12.64
CA THR A 208 -0.72 -4.20 -11.25
C THR A 208 0.10 -2.99 -10.80
N TYR A 209 0.65 -3.06 -9.60
CA TYR A 209 1.56 -2.08 -9.03
C TYR A 209 2.96 -2.17 -9.65
N GLU A 210 3.65 -1.03 -9.78
CA GLU A 210 5.07 -0.98 -10.18
C GLU A 210 5.97 -1.79 -9.23
N ASN A 211 5.72 -1.72 -7.91
CA ASN A 211 6.51 -2.48 -6.93
C ASN A 211 6.41 -4.00 -7.11
N GLU A 212 5.27 -4.53 -7.54
CA GLU A 212 5.12 -5.95 -7.85
C GLU A 212 6.01 -6.38 -9.04
N ALA A 213 6.02 -5.57 -10.10
CA ALA A 213 6.87 -5.82 -11.26
C ALA A 213 8.37 -5.72 -10.91
N LEU A 214 8.75 -4.70 -10.15
CA LEU A 214 10.14 -4.50 -9.72
C LEU A 214 10.62 -5.61 -8.78
N LEU A 215 9.79 -6.03 -7.83
CA LEU A 215 10.09 -7.15 -6.93
C LEU A 215 10.22 -8.47 -7.68
N ALA A 216 9.31 -8.77 -8.61
CA ALA A 216 9.40 -9.98 -9.43
C ALA A 216 10.71 -10.01 -10.23
N ARG A 217 11.09 -8.89 -10.85
CA ARG A 217 12.38 -8.76 -11.57
C ARG A 217 13.58 -8.94 -10.66
N SER A 218 13.57 -8.38 -9.45
CA SER A 218 14.67 -8.55 -8.47
C SER A 218 14.85 -10.01 -8.05
N LYS A 219 13.79 -10.82 -8.16
CA LYS A 219 13.81 -12.27 -7.95
C LYS A 219 14.12 -13.08 -9.22
N GLY A 220 14.55 -12.42 -10.31
CA GLY A 220 14.88 -13.08 -11.58
C GLY A 220 13.67 -13.52 -12.40
N GLN A 221 12.46 -13.10 -12.03
CA GLN A 221 11.25 -13.47 -12.77
C GLN A 221 11.06 -12.57 -14.01
N PRO A 222 10.45 -13.07 -15.11
CA PRO A 222 10.31 -12.34 -16.38
C PRO A 222 9.17 -11.31 -16.35
N ALA A 223 9.19 -10.40 -15.39
CA ALA A 223 8.21 -9.34 -15.20
C ALA A 223 8.65 -8.04 -15.90
N TYR A 224 8.60 -8.02 -17.22
CA TYR A 224 8.82 -6.79 -18.00
C TYR A 224 7.59 -5.89 -17.85
N PHE A 225 7.78 -4.58 -17.74
CA PHE A 225 6.65 -3.69 -17.56
C PHE A 225 6.78 -2.37 -18.31
N VAL A 226 5.63 -1.81 -18.63
CA VAL A 226 5.45 -0.49 -19.22
C VAL A 226 4.71 0.38 -18.21
N ILE A 227 5.23 1.58 -17.95
CA ILE A 227 4.47 2.61 -17.23
C ILE A 227 3.75 3.44 -18.29
N PRO A 228 2.42 3.41 -18.40
CA PRO A 228 1.71 4.18 -19.41
C PRO A 228 1.90 5.69 -19.22
N LYS A 229 1.70 6.48 -20.29
CA LYS A 229 1.86 7.94 -20.28
C LYS A 229 1.01 8.58 -19.19
N ALA A 230 -0.26 8.16 -19.10
CA ALA A 230 -1.18 8.54 -18.04
C ALA A 230 -1.38 7.37 -17.08
N THR A 231 -1.12 7.57 -15.79
CA THR A 231 -1.34 6.59 -14.73
C THR A 231 -1.62 7.28 -13.41
N ILE A 232 -2.16 6.54 -12.45
CA ILE A 232 -2.45 7.06 -11.11
C ILE A 232 -1.30 6.83 -10.14
N ARG A 233 -1.05 7.81 -9.27
CA ARG A 233 -0.21 7.63 -8.09
C ARG A 233 -0.99 6.86 -7.05
N ILE A 234 -0.51 5.69 -6.69
CA ILE A 234 -0.99 4.87 -5.60
C ILE A 234 -0.42 5.40 -4.29
N GLU A 235 -1.26 5.50 -3.27
CA GLU A 235 -0.90 5.94 -1.93
C GLU A 235 -1.46 4.93 -0.92
N ASN A 236 -0.57 4.14 -0.31
CA ASN A 236 -0.97 3.09 0.62
C ASN A 236 -0.93 3.60 2.05
N PRO A 237 -2.06 3.53 2.77
CA PRO A 237 -2.18 4.02 4.13
C PRO A 237 -1.72 3.02 5.18
N ILE A 238 -1.19 3.52 6.28
CA ILE A 238 -0.94 2.77 7.50
C ILE A 238 -1.67 3.43 8.68
N ALA A 239 -2.24 2.62 9.56
CA ALA A 239 -2.90 3.11 10.75
C ALA A 239 -2.70 2.17 11.95
N MET A 240 -2.72 2.75 13.13
CA MET A 240 -2.70 2.02 14.40
C MET A 240 -4.14 1.83 14.90
N LEU A 241 -4.44 0.66 15.46
CA LEU A 241 -5.73 0.37 16.08
C LEU A 241 -5.85 1.07 17.44
N SER A 242 -6.99 1.68 17.71
CA SER A 242 -7.30 2.38 18.97
C SER A 242 -7.40 1.42 20.16
N ASN A 243 -7.79 0.17 19.91
CA ASN A 243 -7.94 -0.91 20.90
C ASN A 243 -6.69 -1.80 21.01
N SER A 244 -5.58 -1.45 20.37
CA SER A 244 -4.30 -2.17 20.56
C SER A 244 -3.95 -2.30 22.03
N HIS A 245 -3.57 -3.49 22.46
CA HIS A 245 -3.04 -3.75 23.79
C HIS A 245 -1.59 -3.28 23.95
N ASN A 246 -0.88 -3.11 22.83
CA ASN A 246 0.53 -2.70 22.77
C ASN A 246 0.72 -1.31 22.13
N LYS A 247 -0.09 -0.32 22.53
CA LYS A 247 -0.14 1.02 21.90
C LYS A 247 1.22 1.68 21.75
N ALA A 248 2.08 1.61 22.77
CA ALA A 248 3.39 2.23 22.74
C ALA A 248 4.29 1.61 21.66
N THR A 249 4.31 0.27 21.58
CA THR A 249 5.07 -0.49 20.59
C THR A 249 4.50 -0.29 19.19
N ALA A 250 3.17 -0.30 19.03
CA ALA A 250 2.50 -0.03 17.76
C ALA A 250 2.83 1.38 17.24
N ALA A 251 2.77 2.40 18.11
CA ALA A 251 3.15 3.76 17.76
C ALA A 251 4.63 3.89 17.39
N ALA A 252 5.51 3.21 18.11
CA ALA A 252 6.94 3.17 17.81
C ALA A 252 7.20 2.48 16.46
N PHE A 253 6.52 1.38 16.15
CA PHE A 253 6.61 0.69 14.86
C PHE A 253 6.13 1.58 13.72
N VAL A 254 4.93 2.18 13.83
CA VAL A 254 4.42 3.12 12.81
C VAL A 254 5.37 4.28 12.61
N LYS A 255 5.94 4.86 13.68
CA LYS A 255 6.96 5.91 13.58
C LYS A 255 8.23 5.42 12.86
N PHE A 256 8.67 4.20 13.14
CA PHE A 256 9.84 3.58 12.49
C PHE A 256 9.65 3.45 10.98
N LEU A 257 8.44 3.12 10.51
CA LEU A 257 8.14 3.00 9.09
C LEU A 257 8.38 4.29 8.29
N TYR A 258 8.37 5.46 8.93
CA TYR A 258 8.71 6.75 8.33
C TYR A 258 10.18 7.16 8.49
N THR A 259 11.03 6.28 9.05
CA THR A 259 12.48 6.56 9.08
C THR A 259 13.10 6.35 7.69
N PRO A 260 14.21 7.05 7.38
CA PRO A 260 14.95 6.78 6.13
C PRO A 260 15.35 5.30 5.97
N GLN A 261 15.67 4.62 7.07
CA GLN A 261 16.03 3.20 7.06
C GLN A 261 14.86 2.32 6.57
N ALA A 262 13.70 2.42 7.20
CA ALA A 262 12.53 1.63 6.81
C ALA A 262 12.06 1.97 5.39
N GLN A 263 12.08 3.25 5.02
CA GLN A 263 11.70 3.70 3.70
C GLN A 263 12.65 3.22 2.59
N ARG A 264 13.94 3.04 2.89
CA ARG A 264 14.88 2.39 1.96
C ARG A 264 14.56 0.90 1.78
N LEU A 265 14.19 0.18 2.86
CA LEU A 265 13.76 -1.21 2.77
C LEU A 265 12.49 -1.37 1.93
N PHE A 266 11.55 -0.42 2.00
CA PHE A 266 10.43 -0.35 1.07
C PHE A 266 10.92 -0.14 -0.38
N ALA A 267 11.86 0.78 -0.61
CA ALA A 267 12.38 1.06 -1.95
C ALA A 267 13.10 -0.14 -2.57
N GLU A 268 13.84 -0.92 -1.77
CA GLU A 268 14.49 -2.17 -2.20
C GLU A 268 13.50 -3.23 -2.70
N THR A 269 12.24 -3.14 -2.27
CA THR A 269 11.15 -4.01 -2.74
C THR A 269 10.26 -3.35 -3.80
N GLY A 270 10.73 -2.22 -4.37
CA GLY A 270 10.11 -1.55 -5.51
C GLY A 270 9.09 -0.47 -5.15
N TYR A 271 8.80 -0.22 -3.88
CA TYR A 271 7.93 0.89 -3.48
C TYR A 271 8.61 2.24 -3.66
N ARG A 272 7.83 3.25 -3.98
CA ARG A 272 8.28 4.64 -4.01
C ARG A 272 8.20 5.21 -2.59
N PRO A 273 9.34 5.57 -1.96
CA PRO A 273 9.36 6.13 -0.60
C PRO A 273 8.56 7.42 -0.49
N VAL A 274 7.95 7.66 0.68
CA VAL A 274 7.33 8.94 1.01
C VAL A 274 8.34 9.92 1.62
N VAL A 275 9.42 9.41 2.23
CA VAL A 275 10.52 10.21 2.81
C VAL A 275 11.56 10.51 1.75
N PRO A 276 11.78 11.78 1.36
CA PRO A 276 12.65 12.12 0.23
C PRO A 276 14.10 11.64 0.36
N SER A 277 14.68 11.64 1.57
CA SER A 277 16.05 11.20 1.80
C SER A 277 16.26 9.70 1.49
N ALA A 278 15.22 8.91 1.54
CA ALA A 278 15.27 7.47 1.22
C ALA A 278 15.34 7.18 -0.29
N LEU A 279 15.07 8.18 -1.14
CA LEU A 279 15.15 8.03 -2.60
C LEU A 279 16.58 7.97 -3.15
N ARG A 280 17.59 8.35 -2.36
CA ARG A 280 18.98 8.33 -2.82
C ARG A 280 19.40 6.92 -3.26
N GLY A 281 19.84 6.79 -4.52
CA GLY A 281 20.24 5.52 -5.14
C GLY A 281 19.09 4.73 -5.76
N PHE A 282 17.86 5.24 -5.71
CA PHE A 282 16.71 4.66 -6.42
C PHE A 282 16.22 5.61 -7.50
N SER A 283 15.77 5.05 -8.63
CA SER A 283 15.20 5.80 -9.74
C SER A 283 13.78 5.33 -10.01
N PHE A 284 12.83 6.22 -9.84
CA PHE A 284 11.42 5.98 -10.14
C PHE A 284 10.94 6.99 -11.19
N PRO A 285 10.69 6.56 -12.44
CA PRO A 285 10.27 7.45 -13.50
C PRO A 285 8.96 8.17 -13.15
N VAL A 286 8.95 9.50 -13.34
CA VAL A 286 7.73 10.30 -13.24
C VAL A 286 7.13 10.43 -14.63
N ARG A 287 5.84 10.16 -14.78
CA ARG A 287 5.14 10.29 -16.06
C ARG A 287 4.49 11.68 -16.20
N PRO A 288 4.49 12.27 -17.39
CA PRO A 288 3.97 13.64 -17.61
C PRO A 288 2.49 13.79 -17.22
N GLN A 289 1.71 12.72 -17.35
CA GLN A 289 0.28 12.71 -17.03
C GLN A 289 -0.03 11.88 -15.77
N LEU A 290 0.91 11.85 -14.80
CA LEU A 290 0.66 11.26 -13.49
C LEU A 290 -0.43 12.06 -12.76
N PHE A 291 -1.47 11.37 -12.28
CA PHE A 291 -2.55 11.98 -11.53
C PHE A 291 -2.78 11.29 -10.18
N THR A 292 -3.64 11.85 -9.36
CA THR A 292 -3.96 11.35 -8.02
C THR A 292 -5.47 11.21 -7.85
N VAL A 293 -5.90 10.61 -6.75
CA VAL A 293 -7.29 10.54 -6.31
C VAL A 293 -7.96 11.92 -6.32
N LYS A 294 -7.21 12.98 -5.96
CA LYS A 294 -7.73 14.36 -5.98
C LYS A 294 -8.18 14.79 -7.37
N TYR A 295 -7.46 14.39 -8.43
CA TYR A 295 -7.84 14.69 -9.82
C TYR A 295 -9.20 14.08 -10.19
N LEU A 296 -9.55 12.93 -9.60
CA LEU A 296 -10.81 12.23 -9.82
C LEU A 296 -11.95 12.73 -8.89
N GLY A 297 -11.67 13.70 -8.03
CA GLY A 297 -12.65 14.33 -7.12
C GLY A 297 -12.62 13.81 -5.69
N GLY A 298 -11.63 12.99 -5.33
CA GLY A 298 -11.45 12.46 -3.97
C GLY A 298 -12.24 11.19 -3.66
N TRP A 299 -11.87 10.51 -2.60
CA TRP A 299 -12.43 9.21 -2.24
C TRP A 299 -13.95 9.19 -2.06
N PRO A 300 -14.61 10.19 -1.43
CA PRO A 300 -16.07 10.13 -1.27
C PRO A 300 -16.83 10.07 -2.61
N LYS A 301 -16.36 10.83 -3.63
CA LYS A 301 -16.92 10.76 -4.97
C LYS A 301 -16.60 9.43 -5.66
N ILE A 302 -15.37 8.96 -5.53
CA ILE A 302 -14.88 7.72 -6.13
C ILE A 302 -15.66 6.52 -5.59
N GLU A 303 -15.81 6.39 -4.27
CA GLU A 303 -16.56 5.28 -3.66
C GLU A 303 -18.00 5.22 -4.20
N LYS A 304 -18.69 6.37 -4.28
CA LYS A 304 -20.05 6.42 -4.80
C LYS A 304 -20.11 6.10 -6.30
N GLN A 305 -19.21 6.66 -7.10
CA GLN A 305 -19.26 6.53 -8.57
C GLN A 305 -18.80 5.15 -9.05
N PHE A 306 -17.79 4.58 -8.43
CA PHE A 306 -17.13 3.38 -8.94
C PHE A 306 -17.44 2.12 -8.13
N PHE A 307 -17.52 2.23 -6.80
CA PHE A 307 -17.48 1.09 -5.89
C PHE A 307 -18.73 0.93 -5.02
N ASP A 308 -19.76 1.78 -5.22
CA ASP A 308 -21.06 1.52 -4.62
C ASP A 308 -21.57 0.14 -5.09
N PRO A 309 -21.96 -0.76 -4.17
CA PRO A 309 -22.25 -2.16 -4.50
C PRO A 309 -23.48 -2.34 -5.41
N ASN A 310 -24.37 -1.33 -5.48
CA ASN A 310 -25.61 -1.43 -6.25
C ASN A 310 -25.58 -0.59 -7.53
N THR A 311 -24.96 0.60 -7.49
CA THR A 311 -25.07 1.62 -8.55
C THR A 311 -23.73 2.02 -9.14
N GLY A 312 -22.63 1.60 -8.53
CA GLY A 312 -21.28 1.93 -8.96
C GLY A 312 -20.92 1.33 -10.33
N LEU A 313 -19.88 1.89 -10.94
CA LEU A 313 -19.41 1.41 -12.24
C LEU A 313 -19.03 -0.08 -12.19
N ILE A 314 -18.41 -0.55 -11.11
CA ILE A 314 -18.00 -1.95 -10.99
C ILE A 314 -19.20 -2.88 -10.86
N ALA A 315 -20.25 -2.50 -10.14
CA ALA A 315 -21.50 -3.28 -10.12
C ALA A 315 -22.09 -3.45 -11.54
N LYS A 316 -22.06 -2.38 -12.34
CA LYS A 316 -22.51 -2.43 -13.76
C LYS A 316 -21.60 -3.31 -14.61
N VAL A 317 -20.27 -3.25 -14.39
CA VAL A 317 -19.29 -4.11 -15.07
C VAL A 317 -19.59 -5.57 -14.80
N GLU A 318 -19.68 -5.98 -13.52
CA GLU A 318 -19.93 -7.38 -13.12
C GLU A 318 -21.28 -7.86 -13.65
N ALA A 319 -22.34 -7.05 -13.54
CA ALA A 319 -23.64 -7.39 -14.12
C ALA A 319 -23.57 -7.59 -15.65
N SER A 320 -22.79 -6.77 -16.38
CA SER A 320 -22.61 -6.89 -17.83
C SER A 320 -21.83 -8.15 -18.26
N LEU A 321 -21.08 -8.74 -17.33
CA LEU A 321 -20.30 -9.96 -17.52
C LEU A 321 -21.01 -11.22 -17.00
N GLY A 322 -22.23 -11.06 -16.43
CA GLY A 322 -22.98 -12.16 -15.85
C GLY A 322 -22.39 -12.68 -14.53
N ARG A 323 -21.75 -11.82 -13.79
CA ARG A 323 -21.09 -12.14 -12.51
C ARG A 323 -21.73 -11.40 -11.35
#